data_22408f07453401b3bd777d302d189965
#
_entry.id   22408f07453401b3bd777d302d189965
#
_cell.length_a   1.000
_cell.length_b   1.000
_cell.length_c   1.000
_cell.angle_alpha   90.00
_cell.angle_beta   90.00
_cell.angle_gamma   90.00
#
_symmetry.space_group_name_H-M   'P 1'
#
loop_
_entity.id
_entity.type
_entity.pdbx_description
1 polymer ?
#
loop_
_entity_poly.entity_id
_entity_poly.type
_entity_poly.pdbx_seq_one_letter_code
_entity_poly.pdbx_strand_id
1 'polypeptide(L)'
;AAATERSLTLVQGPPGTGKTAVALRILTYWSRSRQLSGGRDMSLLACSDSNVAVDNLVEGLAKAGVRVVRLGRPENTRPELKRYSTSAMIEEQMMRQQHDEMNFGVVNTHQKSAKQAKHDALTGILRNAQVICATCVGAGSGMLEKKRFAGVLIDEASQATELATLVPLIHNCQQLVLVGDHCQL
;
A
#
# COMPACT_ATOMS: atom_id res chain seq x y z
N ALA A 1 18.15 -3.26 23.73
CA ALA A 1 17.07 -3.21 22.77
C ALA A 1 16.18 -2.04 23.17
N ALA A 2 16.26 -0.90 22.46
CA ALA A 2 15.34 0.21 22.65
C ALA A 2 13.95 -0.29 22.20
N ALA A 3 13.02 -0.37 23.14
CA ALA A 3 11.63 -0.61 22.82
C ALA A 3 11.16 0.59 21.97
N THR A 4 10.91 0.35 20.69
CA THR A 4 10.33 1.37 19.82
C THR A 4 8.93 1.65 20.35
N GLU A 5 8.69 2.82 20.90
CA GLU A 5 7.37 3.20 21.39
C GLU A 5 6.38 3.19 20.22
N ARG A 6 5.32 2.41 20.37
CA ARG A 6 4.20 2.43 19.42
C ARG A 6 3.40 3.69 19.66
N SER A 7 3.11 4.44 18.59
CA SER A 7 2.36 5.68 18.69
C SER A 7 1.04 5.61 17.91
N LEU A 8 -0.01 6.17 18.51
CA LEU A 8 -1.29 6.43 17.88
C LEU A 8 -1.47 7.94 17.74
N THR A 9 -1.78 8.41 16.54
CA THR A 9 -2.10 9.81 16.26
C THR A 9 -3.49 9.90 15.63
N LEU A 10 -4.32 10.78 16.15
CA LEU A 10 -5.63 11.10 15.61
C LEU A 10 -5.57 12.46 14.93
N VAL A 11 -6.03 12.53 13.69
CA VAL A 11 -6.13 13.77 12.90
C VAL A 11 -7.60 14.00 12.58
N GLN A 12 -8.17 15.01 13.23
CA GLN A 12 -9.57 15.38 13.04
C GLN A 12 -9.69 16.70 12.28
N GLY A 13 -10.70 16.81 11.44
CA GLY A 13 -11.05 18.07 10.77
C GLY A 13 -12.36 17.95 9.99
N PRO A 14 -13.16 19.03 9.94
CA PRO A 14 -14.40 19.07 9.17
C PRO A 14 -14.18 18.91 7.65
N PRO A 15 -15.25 18.80 6.83
CA PRO A 15 -15.15 18.73 5.38
C PRO A 15 -14.35 19.90 4.81
N GLY A 16 -13.57 19.65 3.79
CA GLY A 16 -12.80 20.69 3.08
C GLY A 16 -11.56 21.22 3.78
N THR A 17 -11.22 20.78 4.99
CA THR A 17 -10.02 21.24 5.75
C THR A 17 -8.71 20.60 5.26
N GLY A 18 -8.75 19.73 4.27
CA GLY A 18 -7.55 19.13 3.70
C GLY A 18 -7.04 17.88 4.44
N LYS A 19 -7.91 17.13 5.13
CA LYS A 19 -7.55 15.87 5.81
C LYS A 19 -6.71 14.94 4.96
N THR A 20 -7.18 14.63 3.74
CA THR A 20 -6.45 13.78 2.79
C THR A 20 -5.10 14.38 2.37
N ALA A 21 -5.00 15.72 2.25
CA ALA A 21 -3.72 16.37 1.98
C ALA A 21 -2.73 16.19 3.14
N VAL A 22 -3.20 16.22 4.38
CA VAL A 22 -2.38 15.92 5.57
C VAL A 22 -1.96 14.45 5.55
N ALA A 23 -2.89 13.53 5.27
CA ALA A 23 -2.60 12.10 5.14
C ALA A 23 -1.50 11.83 4.11
N LEU A 24 -1.59 12.45 2.93
CA LEU A 24 -0.59 12.34 1.86
C LEU A 24 0.77 12.90 2.27
N ARG A 25 0.81 14.02 3.00
CA ARG A 25 2.06 14.59 3.51
C ARG A 25 2.72 13.68 4.55
N ILE A 26 1.94 13.10 5.47
CA ILE A 26 2.44 12.14 6.46
C ILE A 26 3.05 10.93 5.75
N LEU A 27 2.31 10.30 4.83
CA LEU A 27 2.78 9.13 4.08
C LEU A 27 4.02 9.44 3.24
N THR A 28 4.05 10.60 2.58
CA THR A 28 5.21 11.05 1.79
C THR A 28 6.43 11.29 2.68
N TYR A 29 6.25 11.92 3.83
CA TYR A 29 7.31 12.13 4.81
C TYR A 29 7.84 10.79 5.32
N TRP A 30 6.95 9.89 5.74
CA TRP A 30 7.32 8.57 6.22
C TRP A 30 8.04 7.74 5.17
N SER A 31 7.60 7.79 3.90
CA SER A 31 8.24 7.05 2.81
C SER A 31 9.67 7.50 2.51
N ARG A 32 10.03 8.73 2.91
CA ARG A 32 11.37 9.32 2.75
C ARG A 32 12.22 9.23 4.02
N SER A 33 11.60 9.02 5.18
CA SER A 33 12.30 8.97 6.47
C SER A 33 12.87 7.58 6.73
N ARG A 34 14.20 7.47 6.79
CA ARG A 34 14.90 6.23 7.17
C ARG A 34 14.69 5.85 8.63
N GLN A 35 14.27 6.78 9.49
CA GLN A 35 14.10 6.54 10.93
C GLN A 35 12.96 5.56 11.25
N LEU A 36 11.89 5.58 10.44
CA LEU A 36 10.77 4.64 10.60
C LEU A 36 11.12 3.21 10.19
N SER A 37 12.12 3.04 9.33
CA SER A 37 12.47 1.73 8.78
C SER A 37 13.32 0.88 9.72
N GLY A 38 13.80 1.40 10.87
CA GLY A 38 14.70 0.65 11.76
C GLY A 38 15.87 -0.01 11.01
N GLY A 39 16.33 0.57 9.91
CA GLY A 39 17.34 0.00 9.02
C GLY A 39 16.84 -1.14 8.12
N ARG A 40 15.55 -1.47 8.14
CA ARG A 40 14.90 -2.45 7.24
C ARG A 40 13.99 -1.72 6.27
N ASP A 41 13.94 -2.18 5.01
CA ASP A 41 13.00 -1.71 3.98
C ASP A 41 11.56 -2.15 4.32
N MET A 42 10.96 -1.54 5.34
CA MET A 42 9.56 -1.78 5.67
C MET A 42 8.68 -0.80 4.90
N SER A 43 7.72 -1.35 4.18
CA SER A 43 6.69 -0.55 3.49
C SER A 43 5.74 0.10 4.51
N LEU A 44 4.99 1.09 4.04
CA LEU A 44 3.85 1.70 4.74
C LEU A 44 2.54 1.12 4.21
N LEU A 45 1.51 1.10 5.04
CA LEU A 45 0.16 0.72 4.63
C LEU A 45 -0.76 1.95 4.73
N ALA A 46 -1.43 2.30 3.65
CA ALA A 46 -2.40 3.37 3.59
C ALA A 46 -3.78 2.77 3.26
N CYS A 47 -4.74 2.97 4.15
CA CYS A 47 -6.08 2.42 4.02
C CYS A 47 -7.15 3.49 4.01
N SER A 48 -8.30 3.15 3.45
CA SER A 48 -9.56 3.85 3.61
C SER A 48 -10.72 2.85 3.47
N ASP A 49 -11.92 3.25 3.83
CA ASP A 49 -13.09 2.36 3.69
C ASP A 49 -13.51 2.20 2.22
N SER A 50 -13.47 3.27 1.43
CA SER A 50 -13.94 3.28 0.05
C SER A 50 -12.81 3.14 -0.98
N ASN A 51 -13.12 2.51 -2.13
CA ASN A 51 -12.20 2.42 -3.27
C ASN A 51 -11.82 3.79 -3.83
N VAL A 52 -12.76 4.74 -3.82
CA VAL A 52 -12.53 6.11 -4.31
C VAL A 52 -11.50 6.83 -3.44
N ALA A 53 -11.61 6.72 -2.12
CA ALA A 53 -10.65 7.33 -1.22
C ALA A 53 -9.26 6.67 -1.32
N VAL A 54 -9.21 5.35 -1.47
CA VAL A 54 -7.93 4.64 -1.75
C VAL A 54 -7.31 5.13 -3.05
N ASP A 55 -8.10 5.31 -4.10
CA ASP A 55 -7.62 5.83 -5.39
C ASP A 55 -7.09 7.27 -5.28
N ASN A 56 -7.71 8.12 -4.44
CA ASN A 56 -7.19 9.46 -4.14
C ASN A 56 -5.81 9.41 -3.45
N LEU A 57 -5.62 8.47 -2.53
CA LEU A 57 -4.31 8.25 -1.89
C LEU A 57 -3.26 7.79 -2.91
N VAL A 58 -3.61 6.83 -3.78
CA VAL A 58 -2.71 6.35 -4.85
C VAL A 58 -2.29 7.49 -5.77
N GLU A 59 -3.26 8.28 -6.24
CA GLU A 59 -3.01 9.40 -7.13
C GLU A 59 -2.09 10.46 -6.50
N GLY A 60 -2.40 10.85 -5.27
CA GLY A 60 -1.61 11.84 -4.54
C GLY A 60 -0.18 11.38 -4.26
N LEU A 61 0.01 10.12 -3.85
CA LEU A 61 1.33 9.53 -3.61
C LEU A 61 2.13 9.39 -4.91
N ALA A 62 1.50 8.96 -5.99
CA ALA A 62 2.14 8.85 -7.29
C ALA A 62 2.62 10.22 -7.81
N LYS A 63 1.79 11.28 -7.69
CA LYS A 63 2.17 12.66 -8.00
C LYS A 63 3.34 13.17 -7.15
N ALA A 64 3.46 12.68 -5.91
CA ALA A 64 4.58 13.00 -5.02
C ALA A 64 5.85 12.17 -5.31
N GLY A 65 5.85 11.30 -6.33
CA GLY A 65 6.98 10.45 -6.71
C GLY A 65 7.23 9.27 -5.78
N VAL A 66 6.23 8.87 -4.99
CA VAL A 66 6.31 7.70 -4.10
C VAL A 66 6.02 6.42 -4.89
N ARG A 67 6.80 5.37 -4.68
CA ARG A 67 6.53 4.04 -5.26
C ARG A 67 5.34 3.41 -4.54
N VAL A 68 4.16 3.58 -5.15
CA VAL A 68 2.88 3.14 -4.61
C VAL A 68 2.38 1.90 -5.33
N VAL A 69 1.74 0.99 -4.59
CA VAL A 69 1.03 -0.19 -5.12
C VAL A 69 -0.40 -0.17 -4.60
N ARG A 70 -1.35 -0.35 -5.52
CA ARG A 70 -2.79 -0.44 -5.24
C ARG A 70 -3.21 -1.91 -5.15
N LEU A 71 -3.61 -2.36 -3.95
CA LEU A 71 -4.25 -3.67 -3.76
C LEU A 71 -5.75 -3.58 -3.98
N GLY A 72 -6.29 -4.54 -4.70
CA GLY A 72 -7.71 -4.66 -4.95
C GLY A 72 -8.00 -5.12 -6.38
N ARG A 73 -9.27 -5.26 -6.69
CA ARG A 73 -9.71 -5.68 -8.01
C ARG A 73 -9.57 -4.53 -9.01
N PRO A 74 -9.06 -4.78 -10.23
CA PRO A 74 -8.90 -3.75 -11.26
C PRO A 74 -10.21 -3.03 -11.63
N GLU A 75 -11.36 -3.74 -11.51
CA GLU A 75 -12.69 -3.20 -11.80
C GLU A 75 -13.08 -2.06 -10.83
N ASN A 76 -12.56 -2.12 -9.61
CA ASN A 76 -12.81 -1.15 -8.54
C ASN A 76 -11.77 -0.02 -8.51
N THR A 77 -10.91 0.07 -9.53
CA THR A 77 -9.83 1.06 -9.62
C THR A 77 -10.10 1.98 -10.81
N ARG A 78 -9.92 3.28 -10.63
CA ARG A 78 -10.04 4.25 -11.74
C ARG A 78 -9.13 3.87 -12.92
N PRO A 79 -9.59 4.01 -14.18
CA PRO A 79 -8.84 3.56 -15.36
C PRO A 79 -7.40 4.08 -15.41
N GLU A 80 -7.18 5.36 -15.10
CA GLU A 80 -5.87 6.01 -15.12
C GLU A 80 -4.93 5.51 -14.02
N LEU A 81 -5.45 4.87 -12.97
CA LEU A 81 -4.68 4.34 -11.86
C LEU A 81 -4.43 2.83 -11.94
N LYS A 82 -5.01 2.14 -12.92
CA LYS A 82 -4.86 0.69 -13.08
C LYS A 82 -3.39 0.25 -13.18
N ARG A 83 -2.51 1.08 -13.74
CA ARG A 83 -1.07 0.83 -13.81
C ARG A 83 -0.41 0.63 -12.44
N TYR A 84 -1.00 1.13 -11.37
CA TYR A 84 -0.53 0.95 -9.98
C TYR A 84 -1.10 -0.30 -9.32
N SER A 85 -2.02 -1.01 -9.97
CA SER A 85 -2.59 -2.25 -9.44
C SER A 85 -1.58 -3.39 -9.49
N THR A 86 -1.68 -4.30 -8.52
CA THR A 86 -0.83 -5.51 -8.49
C THR A 86 -0.93 -6.33 -9.76
N SER A 87 -2.14 -6.47 -10.35
CA SER A 87 -2.35 -7.23 -11.59
C SER A 87 -1.60 -6.64 -12.77
N ALA A 88 -1.76 -5.32 -13.01
CA ALA A 88 -1.08 -4.65 -14.12
C ALA A 88 0.46 -4.69 -13.97
N MET A 89 0.95 -4.48 -12.74
CA MET A 89 2.40 -4.53 -12.47
C MET A 89 2.98 -5.94 -12.65
N ILE A 90 2.23 -6.99 -12.29
CA ILE A 90 2.63 -8.39 -12.53
C ILE A 90 2.71 -8.67 -14.03
N GLU A 91 1.67 -8.27 -14.79
CA GLU A 91 1.64 -8.44 -16.24
C GLU A 91 2.82 -7.73 -16.92
N GLU A 92 3.08 -6.48 -16.54
CA GLU A 92 4.21 -5.71 -17.07
C GLU A 92 5.56 -6.38 -16.73
N GLN A 93 5.74 -6.85 -15.51
CA GLN A 93 6.98 -7.53 -15.11
C GLN A 93 7.17 -8.84 -15.85
N MET A 94 6.11 -9.62 -16.07
CA MET A 94 6.17 -10.86 -16.84
C MET A 94 6.49 -10.61 -18.31
N MET A 95 5.89 -9.57 -18.92
CA MET A 95 6.20 -9.19 -20.30
C MET A 95 7.67 -8.77 -20.47
N ARG A 96 8.21 -8.00 -19.53
CA ARG A 96 9.64 -7.61 -19.55
C ARG A 96 10.56 -8.83 -19.47
N GLN A 97 10.27 -9.77 -18.55
CA GLN A 97 11.07 -11.00 -18.44
C GLN A 97 11.06 -11.82 -19.73
N GLN A 98 9.90 -12.00 -20.37
CA GLN A 98 9.81 -12.70 -21.66
C GLN A 98 10.61 -12.00 -22.77
N HIS A 99 10.57 -10.67 -22.81
CA HIS A 99 11.31 -9.89 -23.79
C HIS A 99 12.83 -10.02 -23.58
N ASP A 100 13.28 -9.99 -22.33
CA ASP A 100 14.70 -10.14 -22.00
C ASP A 100 15.21 -11.56 -22.31
N GLU A 101 14.42 -12.60 -22.04
CA GLU A 101 14.74 -13.99 -22.40
C GLU A 101 14.88 -14.17 -23.92
N MET A 102 14.01 -13.56 -24.73
CA MET A 102 14.09 -13.62 -26.19
C MET A 102 15.32 -12.89 -26.75
N ASN A 103 15.71 -11.76 -26.16
CA ASN A 103 16.80 -10.94 -26.66
C ASN A 103 18.20 -11.44 -26.25
N PHE A 104 18.31 -12.06 -25.07
CA PHE A 104 19.61 -12.48 -24.51
C PHE A 104 19.84 -13.99 -24.54
N GLY A 105 18.93 -14.80 -25.10
CA GLY A 105 19.10 -16.24 -25.27
C GLY A 105 19.34 -17.01 -23.97
N VAL A 106 18.95 -16.43 -22.81
CA VAL A 106 19.08 -17.06 -21.50
C VAL A 106 17.98 -18.12 -21.37
N VAL A 107 18.31 -19.33 -21.79
CA VAL A 107 17.46 -20.50 -21.51
C VAL A 107 17.53 -20.76 -20.01
N ASN A 108 16.55 -20.26 -19.26
CA ASN A 108 16.37 -20.63 -17.86
C ASN A 108 15.98 -22.11 -17.81
N THR A 109 16.93 -23.00 -17.48
CA THR A 109 16.79 -24.45 -17.39
C THR A 109 15.81 -24.92 -16.32
N HIS A 110 15.26 -24.03 -15.52
CA HIS A 110 14.18 -24.29 -14.58
C HIS A 110 12.90 -23.58 -15.02
N GLN A 111 12.07 -24.25 -15.80
CA GLN A 111 10.70 -23.80 -16.12
C GLN A 111 9.90 -23.67 -14.82
N LYS A 112 9.92 -22.46 -14.22
CA LYS A 112 9.01 -22.12 -13.11
C LYS A 112 7.57 -22.25 -13.61
N SER A 113 6.69 -22.85 -12.83
CA SER A 113 5.27 -22.84 -13.16
C SER A 113 4.79 -21.38 -13.27
N ALA A 114 3.83 -21.09 -14.16
CA ALA A 114 3.26 -19.75 -14.31
C ALA A 114 2.73 -19.19 -12.98
N LYS A 115 2.25 -20.06 -12.08
CA LYS A 115 1.82 -19.68 -10.73
C LYS A 115 2.97 -19.22 -9.86
N GLN A 116 4.12 -19.88 -9.92
CA GLN A 116 5.31 -19.51 -9.17
C GLN A 116 5.90 -18.19 -9.69
N ALA A 117 5.95 -18.00 -11.01
CA ALA A 117 6.43 -16.76 -11.61
C ALA A 117 5.56 -15.55 -11.17
N LYS A 118 4.22 -15.70 -11.17
CA LYS A 118 3.31 -14.67 -10.67
C LYS A 118 3.50 -14.38 -9.18
N HIS A 119 3.73 -15.41 -8.37
CA HIS A 119 4.00 -15.25 -6.93
C HIS A 119 5.30 -14.50 -6.67
N ASP A 120 6.37 -14.86 -7.39
CA ASP A 120 7.68 -14.21 -7.27
C ASP A 120 7.59 -12.74 -7.71
N ALA A 121 6.88 -12.46 -8.82
CA ALA A 121 6.62 -11.10 -9.30
C ALA A 121 5.86 -10.27 -8.25
N LEU A 122 4.76 -10.81 -7.71
CA LEU A 122 3.99 -10.14 -6.66
C LEU A 122 4.85 -9.83 -5.43
N THR A 123 5.65 -10.80 -4.99
CA THR A 123 6.55 -10.63 -3.83
C THR A 123 7.57 -9.52 -4.09
N GLY A 124 8.14 -9.48 -5.29
CA GLY A 124 9.07 -8.43 -5.71
C GLY A 124 8.42 -7.05 -5.75
N ILE A 125 7.22 -6.94 -6.34
CA ILE A 125 6.44 -5.69 -6.39
C ILE A 125 6.15 -5.17 -4.97
N LEU A 126 5.62 -6.03 -4.10
CA LEU A 126 5.29 -5.64 -2.74
C LEU A 126 6.53 -5.28 -1.91
N ARG A 127 7.68 -5.91 -2.16
CA ARG A 127 8.95 -5.59 -1.49
C ARG A 127 9.48 -4.22 -1.91
N ASN A 128 9.34 -3.87 -3.18
CA ASN A 128 9.84 -2.60 -3.73
C ASN A 128 8.90 -1.41 -3.49
N ALA A 129 7.66 -1.67 -3.07
CA ALA A 129 6.68 -0.63 -2.74
C ALA A 129 7.10 0.13 -1.47
N GLN A 130 7.07 1.47 -1.53
CA GLN A 130 7.20 2.31 -0.34
C GLN A 130 5.88 2.42 0.42
N VAL A 131 4.77 2.54 -0.32
CA VAL A 131 3.42 2.58 0.24
C VAL A 131 2.53 1.60 -0.50
N ILE A 132 1.82 0.78 0.25
CA ILE A 132 0.78 -0.10 -0.25
C ILE A 132 -0.56 0.50 0.13
N CYS A 133 -1.44 0.71 -0.86
CA CYS A 133 -2.77 1.27 -0.68
C CYS A 133 -3.83 0.19 -0.84
N ALA A 134 -4.77 0.10 0.10
CA ALA A 134 -5.87 -0.88 0.08
C ALA A 134 -7.11 -0.32 0.76
N THR A 135 -8.27 -0.94 0.53
CA THR A 135 -9.40 -0.73 1.46
C THR A 135 -9.05 -1.37 2.81
N CYS A 136 -9.69 -0.90 3.90
CA CYS A 136 -9.47 -1.49 5.22
C CYS A 136 -9.65 -3.01 5.20
N VAL A 137 -10.75 -3.49 4.64
CA VAL A 137 -11.00 -4.93 4.48
C VAL A 137 -10.00 -5.58 3.51
N GLY A 138 -9.63 -4.89 2.43
CA GLY A 138 -8.65 -5.37 1.45
C GLY A 138 -7.25 -5.58 2.03
N ALA A 139 -6.90 -4.87 3.11
CA ALA A 139 -5.66 -5.06 3.84
C ALA A 139 -5.55 -6.44 4.51
N GLY A 140 -6.67 -7.12 4.75
CA GLY A 140 -6.70 -8.52 5.23
C GLY A 140 -6.40 -9.57 4.17
N SER A 141 -6.04 -9.16 2.95
CA SER A 141 -5.71 -10.10 1.87
C SER A 141 -4.51 -10.98 2.23
N GLY A 142 -4.59 -12.28 1.88
CA GLY A 142 -3.47 -13.22 2.01
C GLY A 142 -2.17 -12.77 1.33
N MET A 143 -2.25 -11.84 0.38
CA MET A 143 -1.06 -11.22 -0.24
C MET A 143 -0.21 -10.45 0.78
N LEU A 144 -0.79 -9.96 1.87
CA LEU A 144 -0.12 -9.21 2.92
C LEU A 144 0.13 -10.02 4.21
N GLU A 145 -0.30 -11.28 4.27
CA GLU A 145 -0.28 -12.10 5.50
C GLU A 145 1.08 -12.10 6.22
N LYS A 146 2.16 -12.16 5.45
CA LYS A 146 3.53 -12.18 5.99
C LYS A 146 4.20 -10.81 6.05
N LYS A 147 3.50 -9.75 5.63
CA LYS A 147 4.05 -8.38 5.64
C LYS A 147 3.84 -7.71 6.99
N ARG A 148 4.85 -6.94 7.37
CA ARG A 148 4.80 -5.99 8.50
C ARG A 148 5.04 -4.59 7.95
N PHE A 149 4.42 -3.61 8.57
CA PHE A 149 4.51 -2.22 8.14
C PHE A 149 5.17 -1.36 9.21
N ALA A 150 5.99 -0.40 8.79
CA ALA A 150 6.56 0.59 9.69
C ALA A 150 5.47 1.51 10.26
N GLY A 151 4.50 1.88 9.41
CA GLY A 151 3.36 2.69 9.78
C GLY A 151 2.10 2.29 9.01
N VAL A 152 0.96 2.47 9.66
CA VAL A 152 -0.38 2.34 9.07
C VAL A 152 -1.08 3.69 9.16
N LEU A 153 -1.66 4.14 8.07
CA LEU A 153 -2.53 5.32 8.05
C LEU A 153 -3.88 4.92 7.48
N ILE A 154 -4.95 5.29 8.19
CA ILE A 154 -6.33 5.08 7.75
C ILE A 154 -6.95 6.45 7.52
N ASP A 155 -7.22 6.78 6.25
CA ASP A 155 -7.95 7.98 5.87
C ASP A 155 -9.46 7.72 5.88
N GLU A 156 -10.24 8.73 6.22
CA GLU A 156 -11.69 8.62 6.45
C GLU A 156 -12.07 7.52 7.46
N ALA A 157 -11.26 7.39 8.52
CA ALA A 157 -11.42 6.34 9.52
C ALA A 157 -12.78 6.36 10.23
N SER A 158 -13.43 7.51 10.32
CA SER A 158 -14.79 7.64 10.89
C SER A 158 -15.89 7.02 10.00
N GLN A 159 -15.65 6.84 8.71
CA GLN A 159 -16.59 6.20 7.78
C GLN A 159 -16.51 4.66 7.82
N ALA A 160 -15.41 4.12 8.31
CA ALA A 160 -15.19 2.70 8.42
C ALA A 160 -15.83 2.13 9.70
N THR A 161 -16.32 0.91 9.64
CA THR A 161 -16.73 0.20 10.86
C THR A 161 -15.49 -0.11 11.72
N GLU A 162 -15.70 -0.26 13.04
CA GLU A 162 -14.62 -0.63 13.96
C GLU A 162 -13.89 -1.90 13.51
N LEU A 163 -14.65 -2.93 13.12
CA LEU A 163 -14.08 -4.18 12.63
C LEU A 163 -13.22 -3.98 11.38
N ALA A 164 -13.64 -3.13 10.45
CA ALA A 164 -12.86 -2.84 9.25
C ALA A 164 -11.56 -2.11 9.59
N THR A 165 -11.56 -1.19 10.56
CA THR A 165 -10.36 -0.48 10.99
C THR A 165 -9.36 -1.36 11.74
N LEU A 166 -9.82 -2.45 12.37
CA LEU A 166 -8.93 -3.41 13.02
C LEU A 166 -8.13 -4.27 12.02
N VAL A 167 -8.68 -4.51 10.82
CA VAL A 167 -8.01 -5.37 9.81
C VAL A 167 -6.60 -4.89 9.45
N PRO A 168 -6.34 -3.61 9.12
CA PRO A 168 -4.98 -3.15 8.85
C PRO A 168 -4.01 -3.32 10.03
N LEU A 169 -4.52 -3.38 11.27
CA LEU A 169 -3.68 -3.45 12.47
C LEU A 169 -3.10 -4.85 12.74
N ILE A 170 -3.66 -5.90 12.14
CA ILE A 170 -3.11 -7.26 12.24
C ILE A 170 -1.65 -7.35 11.76
N HIS A 171 -1.22 -6.42 10.91
CA HIS A 171 0.13 -6.38 10.35
C HIS A 171 1.21 -5.79 11.26
N ASN A 172 0.86 -5.47 12.53
CA ASN A 172 1.83 -5.11 13.55
C ASN A 172 2.67 -3.86 13.21
N CYS A 173 2.04 -2.69 13.13
CA CYS A 173 2.72 -1.43 12.86
C CYS A 173 3.35 -0.80 14.12
N GLN A 174 4.37 0.03 13.92
CA GLN A 174 4.99 0.85 14.98
C GLN A 174 4.22 2.15 15.18
N GLN A 175 3.68 2.72 14.11
CA GLN A 175 2.92 3.97 14.12
C GLN A 175 1.56 3.77 13.46
N LEU A 176 0.53 4.31 14.08
CA LEU A 176 -0.83 4.33 13.55
C LEU A 176 -1.33 5.76 13.49
N VAL A 177 -1.84 6.18 12.34
CA VAL A 177 -2.54 7.45 12.16
C VAL A 177 -3.94 7.18 11.67
N LEU A 178 -4.93 7.72 12.39
CA LEU A 178 -6.32 7.73 11.98
C LEU A 178 -6.70 9.15 11.58
N VAL A 179 -7.19 9.32 10.38
CA VAL A 179 -7.62 10.63 9.83
C VAL A 179 -9.12 10.55 9.57
N GLY A 180 -9.88 11.49 10.10
CA GLY A 180 -11.33 11.44 9.92
C GLY A 180 -12.07 12.63 10.52
N ASP A 181 -13.39 12.52 10.55
CA ASP A 181 -14.28 13.47 11.18
C ASP A 181 -15.49 12.72 11.73
N HIS A 182 -15.52 12.58 13.05
CA HIS A 182 -16.59 11.86 13.73
C HIS A 182 -17.96 12.57 13.65
N CYS A 183 -18.00 13.82 13.19
CA CYS A 183 -19.23 14.58 12.99
C CYS A 183 -19.84 14.36 11.59
N GLN A 184 -19.23 13.56 10.72
CA GLN A 184 -19.71 13.26 9.36
C GLN A 184 -20.40 11.89 9.25
N LEU A 185 -20.86 11.34 10.36
CA LEU A 185 -21.60 10.08 10.41
C LEU A 185 -23.09 10.31 10.13
#